data_35b1d84a6bd5729d8cb7a34500f31a74
#
_entry.id   35b1d84a6bd5729d8cb7a34500f31a74
#
_cell.length_a   1.000
_cell.length_b   1.000
_cell.length_c   1.000
_cell.angle_alpha   90.00
_cell.angle_beta   90.00
_cell.angle_gamma   90.00
#
_symmetry.space_group_name_H-M   'P 1'
#
loop_
_entity.id
_entity.type
_entity.pdbx_description
1 polymer ?
#
loop_
_entity_poly.entity_id
_entity_poly.type
_entity_poly.pdbx_seq_one_letter_code
_entity_poly.pdbx_strand_id
1 'polypeptide(L)'
;MSNQLTKFKEELLSTGLFRRIPSNPNQYRCKTCPFCGDTRGKMYVLINLNDDTPVFYHCFICNESGVMNKAFLDYFDLGDIPLPKQTYRKKLDVSTVSTIVNQVSCQEQDPLDQISEYIHSRIGVSPSLDQLQTFQYVGNPYQYVKDYLEPDAKSDYPIKHRAWFKLTNGNIIGRTYNDSDKMRWLRYHTKNCQGKGLYTMKEPIDLYKPINIVIAEGVMDVIGLYYHNPIPNSFHIAVLGKEYESGIKHILNMGVFGESVHIKIFKDSDVDLNRIHVHPNMIKLFKSIEIYQNTIDHDYGVSSDHIEIVKVSKLS
;
A
#
# COMPACT_ATOMS: atom_id res chain seq x y z
N MET A 1 -0.24 -3.15 37.98
CA MET A 1 -0.64 -3.21 36.55
C MET A 1 0.42 -3.82 35.65
N SER A 2 1.73 -3.66 35.88
CA SER A 2 2.80 -4.29 35.06
C SER A 2 2.80 -5.83 35.03
N ASN A 3 2.08 -6.47 35.91
CA ASN A 3 2.12 -7.93 36.09
C ASN A 3 1.37 -8.73 35.00
N GLN A 4 0.27 -8.20 34.45
CA GLN A 4 -0.52 -8.93 33.44
C GLN A 4 0.18 -9.00 32.09
N LEU A 5 0.79 -7.89 31.64
CA LEU A 5 1.49 -7.83 30.39
C LEU A 5 2.77 -8.68 30.40
N THR A 6 3.48 -8.67 31.53
CA THR A 6 4.66 -9.50 31.72
C THR A 6 4.29 -10.99 31.70
N LYS A 7 3.22 -11.37 32.40
CA LYS A 7 2.70 -12.75 32.41
C LYS A 7 2.28 -13.19 31.00
N PHE A 8 1.54 -12.34 30.26
CA PHE A 8 1.15 -12.61 28.88
C PHE A 8 2.37 -12.84 27.96
N LYS A 9 3.44 -12.03 28.10
CA LYS A 9 4.69 -12.22 27.36
C LYS A 9 5.37 -13.55 27.67
N GLU A 10 5.43 -13.89 28.94
CA GLU A 10 6.04 -15.15 29.40
C GLU A 10 5.25 -16.36 28.88
N GLU A 11 3.92 -16.29 28.93
CA GLU A 11 3.04 -17.34 28.39
C GLU A 11 3.21 -17.49 26.89
N LEU A 12 3.22 -16.39 26.09
CA LEU A 12 3.50 -16.46 24.66
C LEU A 12 4.87 -17.08 24.35
N LEU A 13 5.91 -16.71 25.09
CA LEU A 13 7.25 -17.24 24.88
C LEU A 13 7.35 -18.72 25.27
N SER A 14 6.65 -19.17 26.33
CA SER A 14 6.65 -20.54 26.78
C SER A 14 6.09 -21.51 25.74
N THR A 15 5.23 -21.06 24.87
CA THR A 15 4.69 -21.87 23.76
C THR A 15 5.76 -22.30 22.75
N GLY A 16 6.90 -21.61 22.71
CA GLY A 16 7.95 -21.82 21.72
C GLY A 16 7.57 -21.41 20.30
N LEU A 17 6.36 -20.89 20.07
CA LEU A 17 5.90 -20.38 18.76
C LEU A 17 6.38 -18.96 18.51
N PHE A 18 6.64 -18.20 19.57
CA PHE A 18 7.10 -16.83 19.51
C PHE A 18 8.54 -16.72 20.04
N ARG A 19 9.36 -15.89 19.40
CA ARG A 19 10.74 -15.64 19.80
C ARG A 19 11.00 -14.15 19.94
N ARG A 20 11.67 -13.74 21.02
CA ARG A 20 12.10 -12.35 21.22
C ARG A 20 13.11 -11.95 20.15
N ILE A 21 13.03 -10.70 19.69
CA ILE A 21 14.02 -10.09 18.79
C ILE A 21 15.04 -9.34 19.66
N PRO A 22 16.32 -9.71 19.62
CA PRO A 22 17.33 -9.07 20.48
C PRO A 22 17.44 -7.55 20.29
N SER A 23 17.30 -7.08 19.05
CA SER A 23 17.40 -5.65 18.68
C SER A 23 16.16 -4.83 19.07
N ASN A 24 15.03 -5.48 19.41
CA ASN A 24 13.80 -4.79 19.79
C ASN A 24 13.04 -5.58 20.86
N PRO A 25 13.15 -5.20 22.14
CA PRO A 25 12.59 -5.95 23.27
C PRO A 25 11.06 -6.00 23.28
N ASN A 26 10.40 -5.15 22.51
CA ASN A 26 8.94 -5.09 22.40
C ASN A 26 8.40 -5.87 21.20
N GLN A 27 9.27 -6.44 20.38
CA GLN A 27 8.89 -7.14 19.17
C GLN A 27 9.23 -8.63 19.26
N TYR A 28 8.29 -9.46 18.88
CA TYR A 28 8.40 -10.91 18.90
C TYR A 28 8.15 -11.43 17.48
N ARG A 29 8.95 -12.41 17.07
CA ARG A 29 8.81 -13.09 15.80
C ARG A 29 7.99 -14.36 15.99
N CYS A 30 6.92 -14.52 15.21
CA CYS A 30 6.16 -15.77 15.17
C CYS A 30 6.82 -16.75 14.19
N LYS A 31 6.90 -18.03 14.53
CA LYS A 31 7.51 -19.07 13.69
C LYS A 31 6.72 -19.33 12.42
N THR A 32 5.40 -19.32 12.52
CA THR A 32 4.50 -19.62 11.42
C THR A 32 3.41 -18.55 11.35
N CYS A 33 3.12 -18.06 10.17
CA CYS A 33 1.99 -17.17 9.99
C CYS A 33 0.71 -18.00 9.87
N PRO A 34 -0.33 -17.78 10.71
CA PRO A 34 -1.56 -18.55 10.62
C PRO A 34 -2.40 -18.23 9.37
N PHE A 35 -2.16 -17.10 8.72
CA PHE A 35 -2.94 -16.65 7.58
C PHE A 35 -2.39 -17.14 6.23
N CYS A 36 -1.06 -17.26 6.08
CA CYS A 36 -0.45 -17.69 4.83
C CYS A 36 0.47 -18.90 4.95
N GLY A 37 0.62 -19.47 6.16
CA GLY A 37 1.46 -20.64 6.41
C GLY A 37 2.96 -20.39 6.30
N ASP A 38 3.42 -19.13 6.17
CA ASP A 38 4.86 -18.80 6.06
C ASP A 38 5.61 -19.24 7.32
N THR A 39 6.66 -20.06 7.15
CA THR A 39 7.51 -20.60 8.23
C THR A 39 8.86 -19.89 8.36
N ARG A 40 9.14 -18.88 7.53
CA ARG A 40 10.41 -18.12 7.54
C ARG A 40 10.47 -17.10 8.69
N GLY A 41 9.42 -17.04 9.52
CA GLY A 41 9.33 -16.14 10.65
C GLY A 41 9.22 -14.67 10.23
N LYS A 42 8.44 -14.39 9.21
CA LYS A 42 8.17 -13.03 8.71
C LYS A 42 6.93 -12.41 9.32
N MET A 43 6.30 -13.09 10.26
CA MET A 43 5.23 -12.55 11.10
C MET A 43 5.78 -12.03 12.40
N TYR A 44 5.38 -10.83 12.78
CA TYR A 44 5.83 -10.14 13.98
C TYR A 44 4.65 -9.75 14.86
N VAL A 45 4.89 -9.77 16.17
CA VAL A 45 3.95 -9.29 17.18
C VAL A 45 4.62 -8.18 17.97
N LEU A 46 3.95 -7.04 18.12
CA LEU A 46 4.41 -5.89 18.88
C LEU A 46 3.64 -5.81 20.19
N ILE A 47 4.36 -5.93 21.31
CA ILE A 47 3.84 -5.83 22.67
C ILE A 47 4.53 -4.66 23.33
N ASN A 48 3.90 -3.50 23.38
CA ASN A 48 4.45 -2.32 24.03
C ASN A 48 4.47 -2.52 25.57
N LEU A 49 5.42 -1.85 26.22
CA LEU A 49 5.55 -1.90 27.68
C LEU A 49 4.48 -1.06 28.42
N ASN A 50 3.78 -0.19 27.70
CA ASN A 50 2.72 0.64 28.26
C ASN A 50 1.40 -0.14 28.25
N ASP A 51 0.80 -0.29 29.42
CA ASP A 51 -0.38 -1.12 29.68
C ASP A 51 -1.65 -0.74 28.85
N ASP A 52 -1.65 0.42 28.19
CA ASP A 52 -2.78 0.94 27.44
C ASP A 52 -2.70 0.69 25.93
N THR A 53 -1.63 0.08 25.45
CA THR A 53 -1.43 -0.13 24.00
C THR A 53 -1.84 -1.54 23.61
N PRO A 54 -2.72 -1.72 22.63
CA PRO A 54 -3.08 -3.05 22.15
C PRO A 54 -1.86 -3.79 21.59
N VAL A 55 -1.91 -5.11 21.66
CA VAL A 55 -0.92 -6.00 21.06
C VAL A 55 -1.23 -6.09 19.56
N PHE A 56 -0.28 -5.70 18.73
CA PHE A 56 -0.42 -5.73 17.27
C PHE A 56 0.32 -6.89 16.66
N TYR A 57 -0.18 -7.41 15.54
CA TYR A 57 0.56 -8.33 14.69
C TYR A 57 0.64 -7.84 13.24
N HIS A 58 1.70 -8.26 12.53
CA HIS A 58 1.88 -8.00 11.11
C HIS A 58 2.73 -9.09 10.47
N CYS A 59 2.28 -9.61 9.34
CA CYS A 59 3.03 -10.54 8.50
C CYS A 59 3.57 -9.84 7.24
N PHE A 60 4.89 -9.82 7.05
CA PHE A 60 5.53 -9.21 5.89
C PHE A 60 5.45 -10.05 4.61
N ILE A 61 4.80 -11.22 4.63
CA ILE A 61 4.60 -12.05 3.44
C ILE A 61 3.21 -11.85 2.86
N CYS A 62 2.16 -12.02 3.68
CA CYS A 62 0.78 -11.83 3.21
C CYS A 62 0.22 -10.43 3.51
N ASN A 63 0.99 -9.57 4.19
CA ASN A 63 0.59 -8.25 4.69
C ASN A 63 -0.62 -8.27 5.65
N GLU A 64 -0.99 -9.45 6.18
CA GLU A 64 -2.04 -9.53 7.19
C GLU A 64 -1.58 -8.84 8.47
N SER A 65 -2.43 -7.98 9.02
CA SER A 65 -2.13 -7.22 10.23
C SER A 65 -3.38 -6.93 11.03
N GLY A 66 -3.22 -6.76 12.33
CA GLY A 66 -4.36 -6.45 13.18
C GLY A 66 -3.99 -6.34 14.65
N VAL A 67 -5.02 -6.19 15.48
CA VAL A 67 -4.92 -6.29 16.94
C VAL A 67 -5.08 -7.74 17.32
N MET A 68 -4.16 -8.23 18.15
CA MET A 68 -4.24 -9.59 18.70
C MET A 68 -5.50 -9.73 19.55
N ASN A 69 -6.34 -10.66 19.21
CA ASN A 69 -7.58 -10.99 19.89
C ASN A 69 -7.65 -12.50 20.16
N LYS A 70 -8.73 -12.95 20.77
CA LYS A 70 -8.91 -14.38 21.05
C LYS A 70 -8.87 -15.22 19.78
N ALA A 71 -9.51 -14.77 18.70
CA ALA A 71 -9.52 -15.49 17.42
C ALA A 71 -8.11 -15.66 16.84
N PHE A 72 -7.21 -14.69 17.02
CA PHE A 72 -5.80 -14.83 16.66
C PHE A 72 -5.08 -15.90 17.49
N LEU A 73 -5.33 -15.93 18.81
CA LEU A 73 -4.73 -16.95 19.70
C LEU A 73 -5.28 -18.35 19.43
N ASP A 74 -6.56 -18.47 19.09
CA ASP A 74 -7.21 -19.75 18.75
C ASP A 74 -6.57 -20.42 17.50
N TYR A 75 -5.97 -19.65 16.58
CA TYR A 75 -5.19 -20.22 15.46
C TYR A 75 -3.97 -21.02 15.91
N PHE A 76 -3.48 -20.77 17.12
CA PHE A 76 -2.31 -21.44 17.69
C PHE A 76 -2.67 -22.39 18.84
N ASP A 77 -3.96 -22.66 19.04
CA ASP A 77 -4.47 -23.39 20.23
C ASP A 77 -4.11 -22.70 21.56
N LEU A 78 -4.01 -21.38 21.55
CA LEU A 78 -3.63 -20.53 22.69
C LEU A 78 -4.80 -19.69 23.23
N GLY A 79 -6.04 -20.07 22.92
CA GLY A 79 -7.24 -19.31 23.31
C GLY A 79 -7.45 -19.16 24.82
N ASP A 80 -6.77 -20.00 25.62
CA ASP A 80 -6.81 -19.94 27.08
C ASP A 80 -5.85 -18.91 27.70
N ILE A 81 -4.91 -18.35 26.90
CA ILE A 81 -4.01 -17.31 27.37
C ILE A 81 -4.80 -16.00 27.53
N PRO A 82 -4.89 -15.45 28.74
CA PRO A 82 -5.65 -14.23 28.98
C PRO A 82 -4.96 -13.03 28.30
N LEU A 83 -5.63 -12.43 27.34
CA LEU A 83 -5.18 -11.19 26.74
C LEU A 83 -5.11 -10.07 27.80
N PRO A 84 -4.06 -9.24 27.77
CA PRO A 84 -3.99 -8.08 28.64
C PRO A 84 -5.23 -7.21 28.41
N LYS A 85 -5.81 -6.67 29.50
CA LYS A 85 -6.96 -5.77 29.38
C LYS A 85 -6.53 -4.56 28.54
N GLN A 86 -7.04 -4.50 27.32
CA GLN A 86 -6.88 -3.36 26.44
C GLN A 86 -7.83 -2.28 26.95
N THR A 87 -7.31 -1.35 27.73
CA THR A 87 -8.05 -0.12 28.02
C THR A 87 -7.99 0.71 26.74
N TYR A 88 -9.03 0.64 25.93
CA TYR A 88 -9.28 1.71 24.95
C TYR A 88 -9.17 3.02 25.70
N ARG A 89 -8.28 3.92 25.26
CA ARG A 89 -8.12 5.25 25.84
C ARG A 89 -9.53 5.79 26.18
N LYS A 90 -9.72 6.16 27.44
CA LYS A 90 -10.85 7.00 27.84
C LYS A 90 -11.11 8.00 26.74
N LYS A 91 -12.36 8.07 26.28
CA LYS A 91 -12.82 9.19 25.45
C LYS A 91 -12.21 10.45 26.04
N LEU A 92 -11.38 11.14 25.27
CA LEU A 92 -10.99 12.51 25.61
C LEU A 92 -12.27 13.24 25.98
N ASP A 93 -12.27 13.82 27.17
CA ASP A 93 -13.45 14.51 27.70
C ASP A 93 -13.82 15.60 26.67
N VAL A 94 -14.99 15.47 26.08
CA VAL A 94 -15.49 16.34 25.01
C VAL A 94 -15.50 17.81 25.44
N SER A 95 -15.52 18.08 26.77
CA SER A 95 -15.44 19.42 27.32
C SER A 95 -14.09 20.10 27.15
N THR A 96 -12.99 19.34 27.11
CA THR A 96 -11.64 19.91 26.90
C THR A 96 -11.35 20.12 25.40
N VAL A 97 -11.98 19.35 24.51
CA VAL A 97 -11.86 19.50 23.07
C VAL A 97 -12.66 20.70 22.57
N SER A 98 -13.82 21.01 23.17
CA SER A 98 -14.65 22.15 22.77
C SER A 98 -13.98 23.52 23.02
N THR A 99 -13.04 23.62 23.96
CA THR A 99 -12.34 24.88 24.24
C THR A 99 -11.17 25.12 23.27
N ILE A 100 -10.63 24.06 22.67
CA ILE A 100 -9.55 24.15 21.65
C ILE A 100 -10.13 24.31 20.24
N VAL A 101 -11.30 23.69 19.98
CA VAL A 101 -11.97 23.74 18.66
C VAL A 101 -12.60 25.11 18.37
N ASN A 102 -12.92 25.92 19.39
CA ASN A 102 -13.50 27.25 19.19
C ASN A 102 -12.49 28.34 18.80
N GLN A 103 -11.19 28.01 18.64
CA GLN A 103 -10.17 28.98 18.19
C GLN A 103 -9.55 28.67 16.82
N VAL A 104 -9.89 27.54 16.18
CA VAL A 104 -9.49 27.25 14.80
C VAL A 104 -10.76 26.97 14.02
N SER A 105 -11.32 27.99 13.40
CA SER A 105 -12.25 27.81 12.28
C SER A 105 -11.46 27.25 11.10
N CYS A 106 -11.10 25.96 11.17
CA CYS A 106 -10.75 25.22 9.98
C CYS A 106 -12.05 25.10 9.18
N GLN A 107 -12.19 25.93 8.16
CA GLN A 107 -13.03 25.57 7.01
C GLN A 107 -12.58 24.15 6.64
N GLU A 108 -13.49 23.17 6.68
CA GLU A 108 -13.22 21.86 6.11
C GLU A 108 -12.90 22.12 4.64
N GLN A 109 -11.62 21.99 4.27
CA GLN A 109 -11.20 22.09 2.87
C GLN A 109 -11.96 21.02 2.09
N ASP A 110 -12.45 21.40 0.91
CA ASP A 110 -13.05 20.45 0.00
C ASP A 110 -12.03 19.29 -0.22
N PRO A 111 -12.45 18.02 -0.10
CA PRO A 111 -11.58 16.89 -0.37
C PRO A 111 -10.86 16.96 -1.74
N LEU A 112 -11.46 17.62 -2.72
CA LEU A 112 -10.86 17.86 -4.03
C LEU A 112 -9.71 18.86 -3.98
N ASP A 113 -9.82 19.91 -3.18
CA ASP A 113 -8.75 20.88 -2.99
C ASP A 113 -7.59 20.22 -2.25
N GLN A 114 -7.85 19.45 -1.21
CA GLN A 114 -6.81 18.73 -0.46
C GLN A 114 -6.02 17.75 -1.32
N ILE A 115 -6.68 16.95 -2.17
CA ILE A 115 -5.96 16.03 -3.05
C ILE A 115 -5.16 16.77 -4.12
N SER A 116 -5.72 17.86 -4.67
CA SER A 116 -5.03 18.67 -5.67
C SER A 116 -3.77 19.32 -5.11
N GLU A 117 -3.87 19.93 -3.91
CA GLU A 117 -2.71 20.48 -3.19
C GLU A 117 -1.68 19.41 -2.84
N TYR A 118 -2.14 18.23 -2.43
CA TYR A 118 -1.24 17.12 -2.11
C TYR A 118 -0.47 16.64 -3.34
N ILE A 119 -1.15 16.41 -4.48
CA ILE A 119 -0.49 16.03 -5.73
C ILE A 119 0.47 17.14 -6.17
N HIS A 120 0.05 18.41 -6.07
CA HIS A 120 0.92 19.55 -6.39
C HIS A 120 2.19 19.56 -5.53
N SER A 121 2.07 19.32 -4.24
CA SER A 121 3.24 19.30 -3.34
C SER A 121 4.23 18.18 -3.67
N ARG A 122 3.76 17.07 -4.27
CA ARG A 122 4.58 15.90 -4.60
C ARG A 122 5.21 15.97 -5.98
N ILE A 123 4.46 16.44 -6.96
CA ILE A 123 4.86 16.38 -8.37
C ILE A 123 4.78 17.74 -9.09
N GLY A 124 4.47 18.82 -8.39
CA GLY A 124 4.45 20.18 -8.94
C GLY A 124 3.26 20.49 -9.86
N VAL A 125 2.26 19.61 -9.97
CA VAL A 125 1.11 19.77 -10.86
C VAL A 125 -0.20 19.60 -10.11
N SER A 126 -1.16 20.49 -10.35
CA SER A 126 -2.53 20.38 -9.81
C SER A 126 -3.44 19.71 -10.82
N PRO A 127 -3.98 18.51 -10.54
CA PRO A 127 -4.86 17.81 -11.45
C PRO A 127 -6.23 18.47 -11.55
N SER A 128 -6.83 18.40 -12.75
CA SER A 128 -8.25 18.71 -12.95
C SER A 128 -9.14 17.58 -12.40
N LEU A 129 -10.44 17.83 -12.27
CA LEU A 129 -11.41 16.82 -11.84
C LEU A 129 -11.42 15.59 -12.77
N ASP A 130 -11.35 15.80 -14.08
CA ASP A 130 -11.30 14.70 -15.06
C ASP A 130 -10.01 13.87 -14.92
N GLN A 131 -8.90 14.52 -14.62
CA GLN A 131 -7.64 13.83 -14.33
C GLN A 131 -7.71 13.03 -13.04
N LEU A 132 -8.36 13.54 -11.99
CA LEU A 132 -8.60 12.78 -10.76
C LEU A 132 -9.45 11.52 -11.01
N GLN A 133 -10.42 11.57 -11.93
CA GLN A 133 -11.17 10.39 -12.36
C GLN A 133 -10.28 9.40 -13.13
N THR A 134 -9.41 9.89 -14.01
CA THR A 134 -8.39 9.09 -14.70
C THR A 134 -7.47 8.39 -13.70
N PHE A 135 -7.10 9.07 -12.63
CA PHE A 135 -6.27 8.51 -11.55
C PHE A 135 -7.04 7.58 -10.60
N GLN A 136 -8.30 7.26 -10.88
CA GLN A 136 -9.11 6.40 -10.02
C GLN A 136 -9.20 6.91 -8.57
N TYR A 137 -9.14 8.23 -8.37
CA TYR A 137 -9.31 8.85 -7.05
C TYR A 137 -10.71 8.60 -6.50
N VAL A 138 -10.79 8.29 -5.22
CA VAL A 138 -12.04 8.03 -4.50
C VAL A 138 -12.36 9.23 -3.61
N GLY A 139 -13.20 10.14 -4.11
CA GLY A 139 -13.54 11.40 -3.40
C GLY A 139 -14.30 11.18 -2.10
N ASN A 140 -15.15 10.16 -2.02
CA ASN A 140 -15.82 9.75 -0.78
C ASN A 140 -15.47 8.30 -0.42
N PRO A 141 -14.31 8.07 0.21
CA PRO A 141 -13.84 6.72 0.50
C PRO A 141 -14.71 5.98 1.52
N TYR A 142 -15.35 6.67 2.45
CA TYR A 142 -16.23 6.03 3.41
C TYR A 142 -17.51 5.50 2.76
N GLN A 143 -18.12 6.26 1.87
CA GLN A 143 -19.27 5.81 1.09
C GLN A 143 -18.89 4.66 0.16
N TYR A 144 -17.71 4.76 -0.50
CA TYR A 144 -17.20 3.69 -1.33
C TYR A 144 -17.03 2.37 -0.55
N VAL A 145 -16.47 2.43 0.66
CA VAL A 145 -16.32 1.25 1.53
C VAL A 145 -17.68 0.64 1.85
N LYS A 146 -18.66 1.44 2.22
CA LYS A 146 -20.02 0.95 2.52
C LYS A 146 -20.69 0.32 1.31
N ASP A 147 -20.57 0.95 0.15
CA ASP A 147 -21.28 0.50 -1.04
C ASP A 147 -20.67 -0.76 -1.66
N TYR A 148 -19.35 -0.89 -1.61
CA TYR A 148 -18.64 -1.90 -2.40
C TYR A 148 -17.79 -2.88 -1.60
N LEU A 149 -17.35 -2.52 -0.41
CA LEU A 149 -16.39 -3.33 0.34
C LEU A 149 -16.99 -3.91 1.62
N GLU A 150 -17.57 -3.10 2.48
CA GLU A 150 -18.04 -3.47 3.80
C GLU A 150 -19.29 -2.67 4.19
N PRO A 151 -20.50 -3.16 3.84
CA PRO A 151 -21.76 -2.47 4.11
C PRO A 151 -21.99 -2.12 5.60
N ASP A 152 -21.45 -2.94 6.48
CA ASP A 152 -21.59 -2.78 7.93
C ASP A 152 -20.51 -1.90 8.57
N ALA A 153 -19.67 -1.21 7.77
CA ALA A 153 -18.62 -0.35 8.26
C ALA A 153 -19.20 0.74 9.19
N LYS A 154 -18.76 0.76 10.45
CA LYS A 154 -19.31 1.64 11.51
C LYS A 154 -18.48 2.89 11.75
N SER A 155 -17.27 2.96 11.18
CA SER A 155 -16.32 4.03 11.46
C SER A 155 -15.61 4.50 10.19
N ASP A 156 -15.51 5.83 10.05
CA ASP A 156 -14.69 6.48 9.03
C ASP A 156 -13.18 6.52 9.38
N TYR A 157 -12.82 6.11 10.58
CA TYR A 157 -11.45 5.89 10.99
C TYR A 157 -11.00 4.49 10.54
N PRO A 158 -9.90 4.32 9.84
CA PRO A 158 -8.76 5.19 9.53
C PRO A 158 -8.82 5.89 8.15
N ILE A 159 -10.00 6.06 7.58
CA ILE A 159 -10.22 6.54 6.20
C ILE A 159 -9.90 8.03 6.06
N LYS A 160 -10.12 8.82 7.13
CA LYS A 160 -9.88 10.28 7.13
C LYS A 160 -8.42 10.66 6.88
N HIS A 161 -8.22 11.83 6.31
CA HIS A 161 -6.91 12.45 6.07
C HIS A 161 -5.97 11.67 5.13
N ARG A 162 -6.55 11.00 4.12
CA ARG A 162 -5.81 10.26 3.10
C ARG A 162 -6.37 10.48 1.70
N ALA A 163 -5.45 10.56 0.73
CA ALA A 163 -5.80 10.41 -0.68
C ALA A 163 -6.04 8.93 -0.99
N TRP A 164 -7.24 8.57 -1.42
CA TRP A 164 -7.60 7.19 -1.71
C TRP A 164 -7.72 6.92 -3.20
N PHE A 165 -7.19 5.78 -3.63
CA PHE A 165 -7.18 5.34 -5.01
C PHE A 165 -7.72 3.91 -5.14
N LYS A 166 -8.51 3.67 -6.17
CA LYS A 166 -9.11 2.36 -6.44
C LYS A 166 -8.07 1.39 -7.02
N LEU A 167 -8.13 0.13 -6.60
CA LEU A 167 -7.29 -0.95 -7.08
C LEU A 167 -8.05 -1.89 -8.04
N THR A 168 -7.30 -2.68 -8.82
CA THR A 168 -7.86 -3.63 -9.80
C THR A 168 -8.76 -4.70 -9.22
N ASN A 169 -8.60 -5.03 -7.95
CA ASN A 169 -9.44 -5.99 -7.23
C ASN A 169 -10.63 -5.35 -6.50
N GLY A 170 -10.89 -4.06 -6.74
CA GLY A 170 -11.98 -3.32 -6.11
C GLY A 170 -11.66 -2.73 -4.73
N ASN A 171 -10.54 -3.10 -4.11
CA ASN A 171 -10.05 -2.46 -2.89
C ASN A 171 -9.59 -1.04 -3.15
N ILE A 172 -9.28 -0.32 -2.07
CA ILE A 172 -8.68 1.02 -2.13
C ILE A 172 -7.36 1.05 -1.36
N ILE A 173 -6.45 1.89 -1.82
CA ILE A 173 -5.20 2.23 -1.13
C ILE A 173 -5.16 3.72 -0.86
N GLY A 174 -4.80 4.11 0.38
CA GLY A 174 -4.78 5.50 0.81
C GLY A 174 -3.39 5.96 1.22
N ARG A 175 -2.99 7.12 0.72
CA ARG A 175 -1.79 7.83 1.13
C ARG A 175 -2.17 8.96 2.09
N THR A 176 -1.53 9.02 3.26
CA THR A 176 -1.75 10.14 4.19
C THR A 176 -1.28 11.47 3.60
N TYR A 177 -2.01 12.53 3.89
CA TYR A 177 -1.58 13.91 3.58
C TYR A 177 -0.46 14.40 4.53
N ASN A 178 -0.27 13.73 5.65
CA ASN A 178 0.73 14.09 6.65
C ASN A 178 1.96 13.17 6.52
N ASP A 179 3.08 13.71 6.04
CA ASP A 179 4.33 12.95 5.88
C ASP A 179 4.97 12.51 7.20
N SER A 180 4.58 13.10 8.34
CA SER A 180 5.01 12.64 9.66
C SER A 180 4.29 11.38 10.14
N ASP A 181 3.20 10.96 9.48
CA ASP A 181 2.48 9.74 9.81
C ASP A 181 3.35 8.51 9.50
N LYS A 182 3.57 7.66 10.50
CA LYS A 182 4.34 6.41 10.35
C LYS A 182 3.70 5.44 9.36
N MET A 183 2.37 5.47 9.22
CA MET A 183 1.63 4.69 8.23
C MET A 183 1.33 5.54 6.99
N ARG A 184 2.35 5.83 6.21
CA ARG A 184 2.22 6.65 4.98
C ARG A 184 1.21 6.06 3.99
N TRP A 185 1.22 4.75 3.80
CA TRP A 185 0.29 4.02 2.96
C TRP A 185 -0.58 3.08 3.78
N LEU A 186 -1.87 3.08 3.53
CA LEU A 186 -2.84 2.18 4.13
C LEU A 186 -3.66 1.52 3.02
N ARG A 187 -3.67 0.19 2.97
CA ARG A 187 -4.60 -0.56 2.12
C ARG A 187 -5.83 -0.91 2.94
N TYR A 188 -7.00 -0.61 2.41
CA TYR A 188 -8.23 -1.08 3.03
C TYR A 188 -8.45 -2.54 2.67
N HIS A 189 -8.39 -3.42 3.66
CA HIS A 189 -8.60 -4.86 3.49
C HIS A 189 -10.01 -5.23 3.88
N THR A 190 -10.65 -6.03 3.05
CA THR A 190 -11.92 -6.67 3.39
C THR A 190 -11.80 -8.18 3.26
N LYS A 191 -12.65 -8.89 3.98
CA LYS A 191 -12.71 -10.37 3.90
C LYS A 191 -13.06 -10.87 2.50
N ASN A 192 -13.71 -10.04 1.69
CA ASN A 192 -14.24 -10.41 0.37
C ASN A 192 -13.27 -10.07 -0.78
N CYS A 193 -12.27 -9.23 -0.54
CA CYS A 193 -11.30 -8.83 -1.55
C CYS A 193 -9.99 -9.60 -1.39
N GLN A 194 -9.85 -10.68 -2.11
CA GLN A 194 -8.64 -11.49 -2.11
C GLN A 194 -7.55 -10.88 -3.00
N GLY A 195 -6.29 -11.10 -2.61
CA GLY A 195 -5.12 -10.69 -3.36
C GLY A 195 -4.68 -9.25 -3.15
N LYS A 196 -3.47 -8.94 -3.66
CA LYS A 196 -2.77 -7.68 -3.41
C LYS A 196 -3.40 -6.50 -4.16
N GLY A 197 -4.09 -6.74 -5.28
CA GLY A 197 -4.56 -5.70 -6.19
C GLY A 197 -3.40 -4.82 -6.70
N LEU A 198 -3.52 -4.31 -7.90
CA LEU A 198 -2.61 -3.33 -8.47
C LEU A 198 -3.35 -2.00 -8.61
N TYR A 199 -2.62 -0.90 -8.68
CA TYR A 199 -3.22 0.34 -9.11
C TYR A 199 -3.05 0.49 -10.63
N THR A 200 -4.11 0.94 -11.33
CA THR A 200 -4.06 1.25 -12.77
C THR A 200 -4.76 2.58 -13.01
N MET A 201 -4.21 3.38 -13.91
CA MET A 201 -4.91 4.56 -14.39
C MET A 201 -5.96 4.16 -15.44
N LYS A 202 -7.04 4.94 -15.52
CA LYS A 202 -8.11 4.71 -16.50
C LYS A 202 -7.91 5.59 -17.72
N GLU A 203 -7.00 5.15 -18.58
CA GLU A 203 -6.68 5.87 -19.83
C GLU A 203 -7.27 5.15 -21.05
N PRO A 204 -7.74 5.88 -22.05
CA PRO A 204 -8.14 5.28 -23.31
C PRO A 204 -6.92 4.76 -24.07
N ILE A 205 -6.97 3.52 -24.53
CA ILE A 205 -5.93 2.86 -25.33
C ILE A 205 -6.42 2.65 -26.74
N ASP A 206 -5.65 3.10 -27.72
CA ASP A 206 -5.87 2.83 -29.14
C ASP A 206 -5.17 1.51 -29.53
N LEU A 207 -5.95 0.45 -29.72
CA LEU A 207 -5.42 -0.86 -30.06
C LEU A 207 -4.80 -0.97 -31.45
N TYR A 208 -4.98 0.03 -32.31
CA TYR A 208 -4.39 0.09 -33.65
C TYR A 208 -3.00 0.76 -33.67
N LYS A 209 -2.55 1.29 -32.54
CA LYS A 209 -1.23 1.90 -32.37
C LYS A 209 -0.34 1.08 -31.45
N PRO A 210 0.97 1.24 -31.52
CA PRO A 210 1.86 0.65 -30.51
C PRO A 210 1.43 1.03 -29.09
N ILE A 211 1.32 0.03 -28.23
CA ILE A 211 0.87 0.18 -26.84
C ILE A 211 2.08 0.21 -25.93
N ASN A 212 2.15 1.20 -25.07
CA ASN A 212 3.18 1.32 -24.05
C ASN A 212 2.60 0.99 -22.68
N ILE A 213 3.13 -0.02 -22.01
CA ILE A 213 2.76 -0.38 -20.64
C ILE A 213 3.80 0.22 -19.70
N VAL A 214 3.40 1.18 -18.90
CA VAL A 214 4.25 1.88 -17.94
C VAL A 214 4.04 1.26 -16.56
N ILE A 215 5.09 0.72 -15.97
CA ILE A 215 5.04 0.03 -14.66
C ILE A 215 5.99 0.74 -13.70
N ALA A 216 5.47 1.19 -12.55
CA ALA A 216 6.28 1.77 -11.46
C ALA A 216 5.90 1.16 -10.11
N GLU A 217 6.61 1.52 -9.03
CA GLU A 217 6.36 0.99 -7.70
C GLU A 217 5.08 1.57 -7.10
N GLY A 218 4.93 2.88 -7.08
CA GLY A 218 3.89 3.59 -6.35
C GLY A 218 2.87 4.33 -7.22
N VAL A 219 1.75 4.70 -6.61
CA VAL A 219 0.69 5.49 -7.27
C VAL A 219 1.22 6.84 -7.70
N MET A 220 2.01 7.51 -6.84
CA MET A 220 2.52 8.85 -7.15
C MET A 220 3.58 8.81 -8.26
N ASP A 221 4.35 7.71 -8.37
CA ASP A 221 5.31 7.53 -9.46
C ASP A 221 4.62 7.50 -10.83
N VAL A 222 3.55 6.71 -10.96
CA VAL A 222 2.82 6.65 -12.24
C VAL A 222 2.09 7.96 -12.56
N ILE A 223 1.59 8.69 -11.56
CA ILE A 223 1.00 10.02 -11.77
C ILE A 223 2.10 11.01 -12.18
N GLY A 224 3.27 10.94 -11.56
CA GLY A 224 4.43 11.76 -11.94
C GLY A 224 4.87 11.49 -13.38
N LEU A 225 4.99 10.22 -13.76
CA LEU A 225 5.32 9.81 -15.14
C LEU A 225 4.28 10.31 -16.16
N TYR A 226 3.01 10.24 -15.83
CA TYR A 226 1.93 10.73 -16.67
C TYR A 226 2.09 12.22 -17.03
N TYR A 227 2.50 13.06 -16.07
CA TYR A 227 2.67 14.49 -16.30
C TYR A 227 4.02 14.88 -16.89
N HIS A 228 5.10 14.36 -16.33
CA HIS A 228 6.46 14.82 -16.63
C HIS A 228 7.13 14.02 -17.76
N ASN A 229 6.66 12.80 -18.00
CA ASN A 229 7.21 11.90 -19.02
C ASN A 229 6.09 11.29 -19.85
N PRO A 230 5.28 12.10 -20.57
CA PRO A 230 4.13 11.60 -21.31
C PRO A 230 4.57 10.62 -22.40
N ILE A 231 4.11 9.40 -22.29
CA ILE A 231 4.37 8.32 -23.24
C ILE A 231 3.09 8.11 -24.05
N PRO A 232 3.14 8.25 -25.39
CA PRO A 232 1.93 8.14 -26.19
C PRO A 232 1.33 6.73 -26.13
N ASN A 233 0.00 6.66 -26.14
CA ASN A 233 -0.79 5.42 -26.10
C ASN A 233 -0.33 4.47 -24.97
N SER A 234 -0.28 5.01 -23.76
CA SER A 234 0.24 4.33 -22.59
C SER A 234 -0.85 3.84 -21.65
N PHE A 235 -0.55 2.74 -20.94
CA PHE A 235 -1.33 2.23 -19.84
C PHE A 235 -0.45 2.15 -18.58
N HIS A 236 -0.83 2.89 -17.55
CA HIS A 236 -0.01 3.05 -16.35
C HIS A 236 -0.43 2.11 -15.21
N ILE A 237 0.55 1.44 -14.61
CA ILE A 237 0.37 0.47 -13.52
C ILE A 237 1.33 0.76 -12.38
N ALA A 238 0.81 0.86 -11.14
CA ALA A 238 1.64 0.77 -9.95
C ALA A 238 1.50 -0.61 -9.31
N VAL A 239 2.63 -1.28 -9.06
CA VAL A 239 2.65 -2.63 -8.49
C VAL A 239 2.56 -2.64 -6.97
N LEU A 240 2.65 -1.48 -6.33
CA LEU A 240 2.52 -1.25 -4.89
C LEU A 240 3.54 -2.06 -4.08
N GLY A 241 4.76 -2.06 -4.52
CA GLY A 241 5.93 -2.76 -3.97
C GLY A 241 6.88 -3.20 -5.08
N LYS A 242 7.92 -3.94 -4.73
CA LYS A 242 9.06 -4.24 -5.62
C LYS A 242 8.87 -5.42 -6.59
N GLU A 243 7.62 -5.93 -6.73
CA GLU A 243 7.30 -7.07 -7.60
C GLU A 243 6.81 -6.61 -8.99
N TYR A 244 7.67 -6.00 -9.79
CA TYR A 244 7.32 -5.44 -11.11
C TYR A 244 6.74 -6.49 -12.08
N GLU A 245 7.13 -7.76 -11.96
CA GLU A 245 6.57 -8.85 -12.75
C GLU A 245 5.05 -9.01 -12.57
N SER A 246 4.51 -8.61 -11.41
CA SER A 246 3.07 -8.65 -11.17
C SER A 246 2.28 -7.73 -12.12
N GLY A 247 2.85 -6.60 -12.51
CA GLY A 247 2.29 -5.70 -13.52
C GLY A 247 2.25 -6.36 -14.90
N ILE A 248 3.33 -7.06 -15.29
CA ILE A 248 3.38 -7.81 -16.56
C ILE A 248 2.36 -8.94 -16.57
N LYS A 249 2.26 -9.71 -15.48
CA LYS A 249 1.25 -10.77 -15.34
C LYS A 249 -0.18 -10.22 -15.47
N HIS A 250 -0.43 -9.06 -14.90
CA HIS A 250 -1.74 -8.41 -15.00
C HIS A 250 -2.10 -8.11 -16.47
N ILE A 251 -1.17 -7.54 -17.23
CA ILE A 251 -1.36 -7.23 -18.66
C ILE A 251 -1.59 -8.49 -19.48
N LEU A 252 -0.83 -9.55 -19.22
CA LEU A 252 -1.04 -10.86 -19.88
C LEU A 252 -2.42 -11.44 -19.58
N ASN A 253 -2.90 -11.32 -18.35
CA ASN A 253 -4.24 -11.75 -17.95
C ASN A 253 -5.36 -10.93 -18.64
N MET A 254 -5.07 -9.68 -19.02
CA MET A 254 -5.96 -8.87 -19.85
C MET A 254 -5.90 -9.23 -21.33
N GLY A 255 -5.03 -10.15 -21.75
CA GLY A 255 -4.84 -10.52 -23.16
C GLY A 255 -4.04 -9.48 -23.97
N VAL A 256 -3.33 -8.57 -23.33
CA VAL A 256 -2.55 -7.52 -24.01
C VAL A 256 -1.10 -7.97 -24.13
N PHE A 257 -0.72 -8.41 -25.34
CA PHE A 257 0.64 -8.82 -25.70
C PHE A 257 0.80 -8.79 -27.22
N GLY A 258 2.02 -8.94 -27.70
CA GLY A 258 2.34 -9.01 -29.13
C GLY A 258 3.44 -8.04 -29.55
N GLU A 259 3.75 -8.03 -30.86
CA GLU A 259 4.83 -7.27 -31.46
C GLU A 259 4.61 -5.74 -31.47
N SER A 260 3.44 -5.26 -31.07
CA SER A 260 3.13 -3.84 -30.92
C SER A 260 3.12 -3.38 -29.47
N VAL A 261 3.42 -4.27 -28.51
CA VAL A 261 3.35 -3.94 -27.08
C VAL A 261 4.75 -3.77 -26.49
N HIS A 262 5.01 -2.62 -25.89
CA HIS A 262 6.25 -2.25 -25.23
C HIS A 262 6.04 -2.17 -23.72
N ILE A 263 6.86 -2.85 -22.94
CA ILE A 263 6.86 -2.76 -21.48
C ILE A 263 7.96 -1.79 -21.04
N LYS A 264 7.60 -0.80 -20.24
CA LYS A 264 8.50 0.20 -19.69
C LYS A 264 8.42 0.16 -18.17
N ILE A 265 9.44 -0.36 -17.52
CA ILE A 265 9.52 -0.50 -16.06
C ILE A 265 10.36 0.66 -15.52
N PHE A 266 9.76 1.48 -14.68
CA PHE A 266 10.41 2.58 -13.98
C PHE A 266 10.70 2.11 -12.54
N LYS A 267 11.94 1.71 -12.30
CA LYS A 267 12.36 1.20 -10.99
C LYS A 267 12.86 2.32 -10.09
N ASP A 268 12.58 2.22 -8.80
CA ASP A 268 13.16 3.10 -7.80
C ASP A 268 14.68 2.91 -7.71
N SER A 269 15.42 3.95 -7.35
CA SER A 269 16.88 3.94 -7.29
C SER A 269 17.42 2.92 -6.28
N ASP A 270 16.66 2.61 -5.20
CA ASP A 270 17.02 1.64 -4.16
C ASP A 270 16.74 0.17 -4.56
N VAL A 271 16.14 -0.06 -5.73
CA VAL A 271 15.85 -1.40 -6.24
C VAL A 271 17.02 -1.90 -7.08
N ASP A 272 17.67 -2.98 -6.64
CA ASP A 272 18.68 -3.66 -7.43
C ASP A 272 18.09 -4.22 -8.73
N LEU A 273 18.74 -3.92 -9.86
CA LEU A 273 18.34 -4.39 -11.20
C LEU A 273 18.20 -5.91 -11.26
N ASN A 274 19.04 -6.65 -10.51
CA ASN A 274 19.02 -8.11 -10.44
C ASN A 274 17.77 -8.66 -9.74
N ARG A 275 17.01 -7.82 -9.03
CA ARG A 275 15.74 -8.20 -8.40
C ARG A 275 14.53 -8.08 -9.34
N ILE A 276 14.71 -7.42 -10.47
CA ILE A 276 13.64 -7.31 -11.49
C ILE A 276 13.78 -8.53 -12.42
N HIS A 277 13.15 -9.61 -11.98
CA HIS A 277 13.11 -10.84 -12.78
C HIS A 277 11.92 -10.78 -13.73
N VAL A 278 12.19 -10.81 -15.02
CA VAL A 278 11.18 -11.08 -16.04
C VAL A 278 11.52 -12.43 -16.66
N HIS A 279 10.59 -13.37 -16.54
CA HIS A 279 10.82 -14.72 -17.06
C HIS A 279 11.10 -14.68 -18.58
N PRO A 280 12.11 -15.38 -19.11
CA PRO A 280 12.46 -15.34 -20.55
C PRO A 280 11.29 -15.59 -21.51
N ASN A 281 10.35 -16.46 -21.12
CA ASN A 281 9.15 -16.72 -21.92
C ASN A 281 8.19 -15.50 -21.96
N MET A 282 8.17 -14.66 -20.95
CA MET A 282 7.39 -13.42 -20.96
C MET A 282 8.01 -12.37 -21.89
N ILE A 283 9.36 -12.29 -21.93
CA ILE A 283 10.05 -11.35 -22.82
C ILE A 283 9.64 -11.57 -24.27
N LYS A 284 9.49 -12.83 -24.69
CA LYS A 284 9.11 -13.21 -26.05
C LYS A 284 7.68 -12.79 -26.46
N LEU A 285 6.85 -12.41 -25.48
CA LEU A 285 5.46 -12.00 -25.73
C LEU A 285 5.32 -10.51 -26.04
N PHE A 286 6.42 -9.72 -25.95
CA PHE A 286 6.39 -8.28 -26.12
C PHE A 286 7.46 -7.81 -27.11
N LYS A 287 7.23 -6.68 -27.76
CA LYS A 287 8.20 -6.06 -28.67
C LYS A 287 9.50 -5.69 -27.97
N SER A 288 9.36 -5.08 -26.80
CA SER A 288 10.51 -4.75 -25.93
C SER A 288 10.09 -4.71 -24.46
N ILE A 289 11.06 -4.97 -23.59
CA ILE A 289 10.98 -4.65 -22.17
C ILE A 289 12.19 -3.76 -21.86
N GLU A 290 11.90 -2.55 -21.43
CA GLU A 290 12.87 -1.52 -21.11
C GLU A 290 12.77 -1.17 -19.63
N ILE A 291 13.91 -1.09 -18.94
CA ILE A 291 13.96 -0.71 -17.52
C ILE A 291 14.63 0.65 -17.44
N TYR A 292 13.96 1.55 -16.78
CA TYR A 292 14.34 2.94 -16.55
C TYR A 292 14.64 3.17 -15.08
N GLN A 293 15.50 4.13 -14.80
CA GLN A 293 15.85 4.58 -13.46
C GLN A 293 15.90 6.11 -13.43
N ASN A 294 15.39 6.72 -12.35
CA ASN A 294 15.62 8.11 -12.05
C ASN A 294 17.05 8.28 -11.50
N THR A 295 17.78 9.28 -12.03
CA THR A 295 19.20 9.53 -11.69
C THR A 295 19.41 10.48 -10.52
N ILE A 296 18.37 11.24 -10.12
CA ILE A 296 18.50 12.27 -9.07
C ILE A 296 17.59 12.06 -7.87
N ASP A 297 16.46 11.38 -8.00
CA ASP A 297 15.50 11.21 -6.92
C ASP A 297 14.89 9.80 -6.91
N HIS A 298 14.11 9.50 -5.87
CA HIS A 298 13.35 8.27 -5.77
C HIS A 298 11.98 8.37 -6.47
N ASP A 299 11.40 9.57 -6.56
CA ASP A 299 10.09 9.82 -7.17
C ASP A 299 10.22 10.17 -8.67
N TYR A 300 9.21 9.85 -9.49
CA TYR A 300 9.18 10.12 -10.93
C TYR A 300 8.44 11.42 -11.31
N GLY A 301 8.31 12.35 -10.37
CA GLY A 301 7.84 13.73 -10.61
C GLY A 301 8.92 14.65 -11.20
N VAL A 302 9.85 14.11 -11.99
CA VAL A 302 11.02 14.81 -12.53
C VAL A 302 11.01 14.85 -14.07
N SER A 303 11.79 15.77 -14.67
CA SER A 303 11.97 15.83 -16.12
C SER A 303 12.55 14.54 -16.69
N SER A 304 12.20 14.23 -17.94
CA SER A 304 12.74 13.08 -18.69
C SER A 304 14.27 13.07 -18.80
N ASP A 305 14.90 14.25 -18.73
CA ASP A 305 16.37 14.38 -18.78
C ASP A 305 17.08 13.69 -17.60
N HIS A 306 16.35 13.40 -16.54
CA HIS A 306 16.83 12.70 -15.34
C HIS A 306 16.45 11.23 -15.30
N ILE A 307 15.91 10.68 -16.40
CA ILE A 307 15.51 9.28 -16.50
C ILE A 307 16.34 8.59 -17.55
N GLU A 308 17.11 7.59 -17.16
CA GLU A 308 17.95 6.81 -18.05
C GLU A 308 17.46 5.36 -18.24
N ILE A 309 17.76 4.78 -19.37
CA ILE A 309 17.51 3.37 -19.65
C ILE A 309 18.70 2.55 -19.10
N VAL A 310 18.44 1.71 -18.13
CA VAL A 310 19.47 0.86 -17.50
C VAL A 310 19.50 -0.57 -18.04
N LYS A 311 18.42 -1.02 -18.71
CA LYS A 311 18.36 -2.34 -19.34
C LYS A 311 17.34 -2.37 -20.48
N VAL A 312 17.68 -3.04 -21.56
CA VAL A 312 16.77 -3.31 -22.70
C VAL A 312 16.79 -4.80 -23.01
N SER A 313 15.60 -5.39 -23.11
CA SER A 313 15.39 -6.75 -23.64
C SER A 313 14.44 -6.65 -24.82
N LYS A 314 14.87 -7.06 -26.01
CA LYS A 314 14.10 -7.04 -27.25
C LYS A 314 13.82 -8.45 -27.74
N LEU A 315 12.74 -8.61 -28.46
CA LEU A 315 12.51 -9.78 -29.29
C LEU A 315 13.61 -9.79 -30.37
N SER A 316 14.44 -10.82 -30.37
CA SER A 316 15.48 -11.04 -31.42
C SER A 316 14.84 -11.63 -32.67
#